data_fa394a31ebddd1ae31a18e86e8918729
#
_entry.id   fa394a31ebddd1ae31a18e86e8918729
#
_cell.length_a   1.000
_cell.length_b   1.000
_cell.length_c   1.000
_cell.angle_alpha   90.00
_cell.angle_beta   90.00
_cell.angle_gamma   90.00
#
_symmetry.space_group_name_H-M   'P 1'
#
loop_
_entity.id
_entity.type
_entity.pdbx_description
1 polymer ?
#
loop_
_entity_poly.entity_id
_entity_poly.type
_entity_poly.pdbx_seq_one_letter_code
_entity_poly.pdbx_strand_id
1 'polypeptide(L)'
;KVAIVGENGAGKSTFMKLLLRLYDVDSGTIYINGRPIKEYDVRRMRSRIGVAFQSTNIYAMSFADNISLYHPVTAEKMRKIAKQMGLDEILKKNCADYDAELTREFFEDGILLSGGEAQKIGVSRVMSGDFSLLLLDEPSSALDPLAEYKLSEAILGAANQTTTILISHRLSTVRDADRIIVMDHGQICESGTHSALMQAKGKYYEMFTKQAENYVKR
;
A
#
# COMPACT_ATOMS: atom_id res chain seq x y z
N LYS A 1 -10.97 6.82 -2.68
CA LYS A 1 -9.75 6.61 -1.87
C LYS A 1 -10.11 6.75 -0.41
N VAL A 2 -9.88 5.70 0.37
CA VAL A 2 -10.15 5.69 1.82
C VAL A 2 -8.83 5.50 2.54
N ALA A 3 -8.54 6.34 3.51
CA ALA A 3 -7.40 6.16 4.40
C ALA A 3 -7.87 5.63 5.76
N ILE A 4 -7.12 4.71 6.33
CA ILE A 4 -7.33 4.21 7.68
C ILE A 4 -6.12 4.59 8.53
N VAL A 5 -6.35 5.33 9.58
CA VAL A 5 -5.33 5.81 10.51
C VAL A 5 -5.65 5.39 11.94
N GLY A 6 -4.66 5.43 12.80
CA GLY A 6 -4.79 5.08 14.22
C GLY A 6 -3.46 4.61 14.79
N GLU A 7 -3.39 4.51 16.10
CA GLU A 7 -2.19 4.05 16.80
C GLU A 7 -1.87 2.58 16.52
N ASN A 8 -0.67 2.15 16.90
CA ASN A 8 -0.30 0.74 16.82
C ASN A 8 -1.24 -0.08 17.70
N GLY A 9 -1.71 -1.22 17.20
CA GLY A 9 -2.69 -2.05 17.89
C GLY A 9 -4.16 -1.61 17.75
N ALA A 10 -4.47 -0.51 17.05
CA ALA A 10 -5.85 -0.06 16.84
C ALA A 10 -6.72 -0.99 15.96
N GLY A 11 -6.16 -2.07 15.39
CA GLY A 11 -6.92 -3.04 14.61
C GLY A 11 -6.86 -2.84 13.09
N LYS A 12 -6.08 -1.88 12.57
CA LYS A 12 -6.01 -1.55 11.14
C LYS A 12 -5.65 -2.74 10.24
N SER A 13 -4.56 -3.45 10.54
CA SER A 13 -4.15 -4.63 9.77
C SER A 13 -5.10 -5.82 9.96
N THR A 14 -5.78 -5.93 11.11
CA THR A 14 -6.83 -6.92 11.34
C THR A 14 -8.02 -6.64 10.43
N PHE A 15 -8.45 -5.39 10.32
CA PHE A 15 -9.51 -4.98 9.39
C PHE A 15 -9.17 -5.40 7.95
N MET A 16 -7.93 -5.16 7.50
CA MET A 16 -7.50 -5.58 6.16
C MET A 16 -7.54 -7.10 5.98
N LYS A 17 -7.10 -7.87 6.98
CA LYS A 17 -7.15 -9.33 6.96
C LYS A 17 -8.58 -9.87 6.89
N LEU A 18 -9.55 -9.20 7.52
CA LEU A 18 -10.97 -9.51 7.42
C LEU A 18 -11.53 -9.21 6.02
N LEU A 19 -11.14 -8.08 5.40
CA LEU A 19 -11.52 -7.76 4.01
C LEU A 19 -10.95 -8.77 3.01
N LEU A 20 -9.77 -9.32 3.28
CA LEU A 20 -9.15 -10.38 2.49
C LEU A 20 -9.74 -11.77 2.81
N ARG A 21 -10.61 -11.83 3.81
CA ARG A 21 -11.17 -13.10 4.32
C ARG A 21 -10.07 -14.10 4.69
N LEU A 22 -8.96 -13.59 5.27
CA LEU A 22 -7.96 -14.44 5.91
C LEU A 22 -8.46 -14.96 7.25
N TYR A 23 -9.41 -14.24 7.83
CA TYR A 23 -10.23 -14.65 8.99
C TYR A 23 -11.69 -14.32 8.68
N ASP A 24 -12.59 -15.15 9.17
CA ASP A 24 -14.02 -14.82 9.20
C ASP A 24 -14.34 -13.99 10.46
N VAL A 25 -15.41 -13.20 10.39
CA VAL A 25 -15.89 -12.46 11.57
C VAL A 25 -16.64 -13.39 12.53
N ASP A 26 -16.44 -13.20 13.83
CA ASP A 26 -17.14 -13.94 14.89
C ASP A 26 -18.61 -13.52 14.97
N SER A 27 -18.89 -12.23 14.72
CA SER A 27 -20.24 -11.67 14.72
C SER A 27 -20.36 -10.56 13.67
N GLY A 28 -21.58 -10.27 13.25
CA GLY A 28 -21.84 -9.29 12.19
C GLY A 28 -21.57 -9.85 10.80
N THR A 29 -21.61 -8.95 9.79
CA THR A 29 -21.43 -9.33 8.38
C THR A 29 -20.70 -8.22 7.63
N ILE A 30 -19.71 -8.61 6.84
CA ILE A 30 -19.04 -7.72 5.88
C ILE A 30 -19.72 -7.87 4.53
N TYR A 31 -20.06 -6.75 3.90
CA TYR A 31 -20.68 -6.71 2.58
C TYR A 31 -19.72 -6.12 1.55
N ILE A 32 -19.64 -6.75 0.38
CA ILE A 32 -18.97 -6.21 -0.81
C ILE A 32 -20.03 -6.08 -1.90
N ASN A 33 -20.25 -4.86 -2.40
CA ASN A 33 -21.29 -4.56 -3.39
C ASN A 33 -22.68 -5.08 -2.98
N GLY A 34 -23.03 -4.92 -1.70
CA GLY A 34 -24.33 -5.33 -1.15
C GLY A 34 -24.52 -6.83 -0.91
N ARG A 35 -23.51 -7.66 -1.19
CA ARG A 35 -23.55 -9.10 -0.99
C ARG A 35 -22.62 -9.50 0.16
N PRO A 36 -23.05 -10.41 1.09
CA PRO A 36 -22.19 -10.88 2.17
C PRO A 36 -20.86 -11.48 1.65
N ILE A 37 -19.73 -11.10 2.27
CA ILE A 37 -18.42 -11.57 1.85
C ILE A 37 -18.28 -13.10 1.90
N LYS A 38 -19.00 -13.75 2.82
CA LYS A 38 -19.01 -15.22 2.98
C LYS A 38 -19.60 -15.97 1.79
N GLU A 39 -20.40 -15.30 0.96
CA GLU A 39 -21.04 -15.89 -0.22
C GLU A 39 -20.17 -15.82 -1.49
N TYR A 40 -19.03 -15.12 -1.42
CA TYR A 40 -18.11 -15.09 -2.55
C TYR A 40 -17.19 -16.31 -2.54
N ASP A 41 -16.85 -16.81 -3.73
CA ASP A 41 -15.70 -17.69 -3.88
C ASP A 41 -14.42 -16.90 -3.51
N VAL A 42 -13.67 -17.42 -2.55
CA VAL A 42 -12.51 -16.72 -1.96
C VAL A 42 -11.41 -16.47 -2.99
N ARG A 43 -11.13 -17.45 -3.88
CA ARG A 43 -10.08 -17.32 -4.89
C ARG A 43 -10.46 -16.24 -5.89
N ARG A 44 -11.71 -16.27 -6.37
CA ARG A 44 -12.23 -15.29 -7.34
C ARG A 44 -12.34 -13.89 -6.74
N MET A 45 -12.67 -13.77 -5.46
CA MET A 45 -12.69 -12.50 -4.76
C MET A 45 -11.26 -11.94 -4.63
N ARG A 46 -10.32 -12.74 -4.14
CA ARG A 46 -8.93 -12.31 -3.94
C ARG A 46 -8.23 -11.96 -5.25
N SER A 47 -8.53 -12.63 -6.37
CA SER A 47 -7.95 -12.27 -7.68
C SER A 47 -8.35 -10.88 -8.18
N ARG A 48 -9.35 -10.26 -7.56
CA ARG A 48 -9.78 -8.89 -7.85
C ARG A 48 -9.25 -7.85 -6.86
N ILE A 49 -8.44 -8.28 -5.89
CA ILE A 49 -7.90 -7.42 -4.84
C ILE A 49 -6.38 -7.40 -4.96
N GLY A 50 -5.82 -6.24 -5.25
CA GLY A 50 -4.37 -6.02 -5.17
C GLY A 50 -3.97 -5.68 -3.74
N VAL A 51 -2.94 -6.34 -3.22
CA VAL A 51 -2.51 -6.16 -1.83
C VAL A 51 -1.02 -5.86 -1.76
N ALA A 52 -0.64 -4.77 -1.09
CA ALA A 52 0.72 -4.55 -0.64
C ALA A 52 0.74 -4.54 0.90
N PHE A 53 1.44 -5.49 1.48
CA PHE A 53 1.66 -5.57 2.91
C PHE A 53 2.87 -4.70 3.33
N GLN A 54 2.94 -4.37 4.60
CA GLN A 54 4.04 -3.61 5.21
C GLN A 54 5.42 -4.25 4.93
N SER A 55 5.53 -5.57 5.01
CA SER A 55 6.71 -6.32 4.62
C SER A 55 6.56 -6.84 3.20
N THR A 56 7.55 -6.54 2.35
CA THR A 56 7.59 -7.02 0.96
C THR A 56 8.62 -8.14 0.84
N ASN A 57 8.15 -9.33 0.45
CA ASN A 57 9.05 -10.42 0.09
C ASN A 57 9.58 -10.20 -1.33
N ILE A 58 10.90 -10.26 -1.48
CA ILE A 58 11.58 -10.28 -2.77
C ILE A 58 11.94 -11.74 -3.04
N TYR A 59 11.64 -12.20 -4.24
CA TYR A 59 11.89 -13.57 -4.65
C TYR A 59 13.17 -13.66 -5.48
N ALA A 60 13.85 -14.79 -5.37
CA ALA A 60 15.05 -15.10 -6.17
C ALA A 60 14.66 -15.39 -7.63
N MET A 61 14.34 -14.34 -8.36
CA MET A 61 13.93 -14.31 -9.76
C MET A 61 14.22 -12.93 -10.32
N SER A 62 14.04 -12.75 -11.63
CA SER A 62 14.35 -11.49 -12.29
C SER A 62 13.59 -10.28 -11.70
N PHE A 63 14.11 -9.08 -11.95
CA PHE A 63 13.47 -7.84 -11.58
C PHE A 63 12.06 -7.73 -12.20
N ALA A 64 11.92 -8.09 -13.48
CA ALA A 64 10.64 -8.09 -14.17
C ALA A 64 9.66 -9.10 -13.57
N ASP A 65 10.11 -10.32 -13.26
CA ASP A 65 9.26 -11.36 -12.68
C ASP A 65 8.79 -11.01 -11.28
N ASN A 66 9.64 -10.33 -10.51
CA ASN A 66 9.23 -9.81 -9.21
C ASN A 66 8.09 -8.78 -9.30
N ILE A 67 7.99 -8.02 -10.38
CA ILE A 67 6.90 -7.07 -10.61
C ILE A 67 5.67 -7.76 -11.21
N SER A 68 5.89 -8.67 -12.17
CA SER A 68 4.81 -9.35 -12.90
C SER A 68 4.26 -10.60 -12.18
N LEU A 69 4.63 -10.82 -10.94
CA LEU A 69 4.36 -12.01 -10.14
C LEU A 69 2.91 -12.54 -10.24
N TYR A 70 1.94 -11.64 -10.36
CA TYR A 70 0.52 -12.01 -10.37
C TYR A 70 -0.11 -11.99 -11.78
N HIS A 71 0.52 -11.30 -12.73
CA HIS A 71 -0.04 -11.09 -14.06
C HIS A 71 1.05 -10.84 -15.10
N PRO A 72 0.85 -11.32 -16.33
CA PRO A 72 1.71 -10.91 -17.44
C PRO A 72 1.67 -9.38 -17.61
N VAL A 73 2.82 -8.76 -17.69
CA VAL A 73 2.97 -7.30 -17.84
C VAL A 73 3.67 -7.02 -19.17
N THR A 74 3.07 -6.16 -20.00
CA THR A 74 3.73 -5.74 -21.25
C THR A 74 4.97 -4.88 -20.94
N ALA A 75 5.96 -4.92 -21.84
CA ALA A 75 7.18 -4.12 -21.69
C ALA A 75 6.89 -2.61 -21.55
N GLU A 76 5.85 -2.11 -22.22
CA GLU A 76 5.42 -0.71 -22.12
C GLU A 76 4.88 -0.40 -20.72
N LYS A 77 3.98 -1.25 -20.18
CA LYS A 77 3.42 -1.10 -18.83
C LYS A 77 4.51 -1.21 -17.77
N MET A 78 5.46 -2.14 -17.96
CA MET A 78 6.62 -2.31 -17.07
C MET A 78 7.45 -1.01 -16.99
N ARG A 79 7.84 -0.44 -18.13
CA ARG A 79 8.60 0.81 -18.16
C ARG A 79 7.84 1.98 -17.53
N LYS A 80 6.53 2.07 -17.76
CA LYS A 80 5.68 3.11 -17.15
C LYS A 80 5.68 2.99 -15.63
N ILE A 81 5.48 1.79 -15.10
CA ILE A 81 5.50 1.51 -13.66
C ILE A 81 6.88 1.81 -13.08
N ALA A 82 7.95 1.33 -13.72
CA ALA A 82 9.32 1.54 -13.27
C ALA A 82 9.64 3.03 -13.15
N LYS A 83 9.26 3.83 -14.15
CA LYS A 83 9.44 5.28 -14.13
C LYS A 83 8.63 5.94 -13.00
N GLN A 84 7.36 5.56 -12.82
CA GLN A 84 6.49 6.13 -11.79
C GLN A 84 6.99 5.80 -10.37
N MET A 85 7.52 4.60 -10.16
CA MET A 85 8.01 4.11 -8.86
C MET A 85 9.50 4.45 -8.62
N GLY A 86 10.19 5.07 -9.60
CA GLY A 86 11.61 5.35 -9.50
C GLY A 86 12.48 4.08 -9.46
N LEU A 87 12.04 3.01 -10.13
CA LEU A 87 12.77 1.74 -10.20
C LEU A 87 13.94 1.82 -11.19
N ASP A 88 13.86 2.71 -12.18
CA ASP A 88 14.94 2.95 -13.14
C ASP A 88 16.24 3.38 -12.44
N GLU A 89 16.15 4.06 -11.29
CA GLU A 89 17.30 4.44 -10.48
C GLU A 89 18.01 3.22 -9.88
N ILE A 90 17.24 2.19 -9.50
CA ILE A 90 17.78 0.94 -8.96
C ILE A 90 18.55 0.20 -10.04
N LEU A 91 17.96 0.08 -11.24
CA LEU A 91 18.60 -0.57 -12.38
C LEU A 91 19.87 0.16 -12.80
N LYS A 92 19.84 1.49 -12.92
CA LYS A 92 21.02 2.32 -13.26
C LYS A 92 22.14 2.18 -12.23
N LYS A 93 21.82 2.22 -10.93
CA LYS A 93 22.79 2.09 -9.83
C LYS A 93 23.56 0.76 -9.90
N ASN A 94 22.88 -0.32 -10.35
CA ASN A 94 23.46 -1.65 -10.44
C ASN A 94 23.96 -2.00 -11.85
N CYS A 95 23.95 -1.05 -12.81
CA CYS A 95 24.29 -1.28 -14.22
C CYS A 95 23.54 -2.48 -14.82
N ALA A 96 22.24 -2.60 -14.48
CA ALA A 96 21.40 -3.77 -14.73
C ALA A 96 20.17 -3.40 -15.59
N ASP A 97 19.51 -4.41 -16.09
CA ASP A 97 18.23 -4.33 -16.79
C ASP A 97 17.11 -5.08 -16.05
N TYR A 98 15.97 -5.25 -16.70
CA TYR A 98 14.81 -5.93 -16.11
C TYR A 98 14.98 -7.44 -15.94
N ASP A 99 15.95 -8.07 -16.63
CA ASP A 99 16.24 -9.49 -16.54
C ASP A 99 17.24 -9.81 -15.42
N ALA A 100 17.78 -8.77 -14.76
CA ALA A 100 18.71 -8.93 -13.64
C ALA A 100 18.05 -9.65 -12.46
N GLU A 101 18.76 -10.64 -11.92
CA GLU A 101 18.30 -11.44 -10.79
C GLU A 101 18.31 -10.63 -9.49
N LEU A 102 17.24 -10.77 -8.70
CA LEU A 102 17.16 -10.23 -7.36
C LEU A 102 17.52 -11.30 -6.33
N THR A 103 18.12 -10.85 -5.24
CA THR A 103 18.70 -11.67 -4.17
C THR A 103 19.96 -12.43 -4.59
N ARG A 104 20.68 -12.98 -3.61
CA ARG A 104 21.89 -13.79 -3.85
C ARG A 104 21.72 -15.26 -3.43
N GLU A 105 20.48 -15.72 -3.41
CA GLU A 105 20.20 -17.11 -3.00
C GLU A 105 20.70 -18.13 -4.05
N PHE A 106 20.61 -17.77 -5.34
CA PHE A 106 20.99 -18.65 -6.45
C PHE A 106 22.07 -18.05 -7.36
N PHE A 107 22.24 -16.71 -7.35
CA PHE A 107 23.17 -15.99 -8.21
C PHE A 107 24.04 -15.06 -7.36
N GLU A 108 25.37 -15.23 -7.43
CA GLU A 108 26.31 -14.44 -6.61
C GLU A 108 26.28 -12.95 -6.91
N ASP A 109 25.97 -12.57 -8.16
CA ASP A 109 25.84 -11.20 -8.66
C ASP A 109 24.43 -10.62 -8.51
N GLY A 110 23.50 -11.35 -7.92
CA GLY A 110 22.13 -10.91 -7.71
C GLY A 110 22.03 -9.61 -6.93
N ILE A 111 21.10 -8.74 -7.34
CA ILE A 111 20.89 -7.42 -6.74
C ILE A 111 20.24 -7.55 -5.37
N LEU A 112 20.88 -6.97 -4.36
CA LEU A 112 20.32 -6.83 -3.01
C LEU A 112 19.61 -5.48 -2.89
N LEU A 113 18.30 -5.52 -2.66
CA LEU A 113 17.48 -4.34 -2.47
C LEU A 113 17.49 -3.85 -1.02
N SER A 114 17.53 -2.55 -0.82
CA SER A 114 17.20 -1.95 0.48
C SER A 114 15.72 -2.14 0.82
N GLY A 115 15.32 -1.95 2.08
CA GLY A 115 13.93 -2.07 2.50
C GLY A 115 12.99 -1.15 1.72
N GLY A 116 13.42 0.09 1.42
CA GLY A 116 12.65 1.02 0.62
C GLY A 116 12.53 0.62 -0.85
N GLU A 117 13.60 0.08 -1.44
CA GLU A 117 13.59 -0.44 -2.82
C GLU A 117 12.67 -1.67 -2.91
N ALA A 118 12.70 -2.57 -1.92
CA ALA A 118 11.79 -3.71 -1.83
C ALA A 118 10.32 -3.26 -1.73
N GLN A 119 10.01 -2.22 -0.93
CA GLN A 119 8.65 -1.67 -0.86
C GLN A 119 8.16 -1.13 -2.20
N LYS A 120 9.02 -0.44 -2.96
CA LYS A 120 8.69 0.02 -4.31
C LYS A 120 8.34 -1.15 -5.24
N ILE A 121 9.06 -2.27 -5.19
CA ILE A 121 8.72 -3.50 -5.92
C ILE A 121 7.34 -4.03 -5.48
N GLY A 122 7.08 -4.11 -4.18
CA GLY A 122 5.79 -4.57 -3.65
C GLY A 122 4.60 -3.75 -4.15
N VAL A 123 4.74 -2.41 -4.16
CA VAL A 123 3.71 -1.53 -4.72
C VAL A 123 3.61 -1.70 -6.24
N SER A 124 4.73 -1.86 -6.95
CA SER A 124 4.73 -2.07 -8.40
C SER A 124 3.99 -3.34 -8.82
N ARG A 125 4.04 -4.40 -8.03
CA ARG A 125 3.23 -5.62 -8.22
C ARG A 125 1.74 -5.30 -8.25
N VAL A 126 1.30 -4.48 -7.31
CA VAL A 126 -0.11 -4.07 -7.22
C VAL A 126 -0.50 -3.16 -8.38
N MET A 127 0.41 -2.25 -8.78
CA MET A 127 0.17 -1.32 -9.89
C MET A 127 0.20 -2.04 -11.25
N SER A 128 0.82 -3.20 -11.35
CA SER A 128 0.91 -3.98 -12.58
C SER A 128 -0.39 -4.71 -12.94
N GLY A 129 -1.25 -5.00 -11.96
CA GLY A 129 -2.49 -5.75 -12.17
C GLY A 129 -3.71 -4.88 -12.47
N ASP A 130 -4.80 -5.54 -12.83
CA ASP A 130 -6.14 -4.96 -13.02
C ASP A 130 -7.04 -5.39 -11.86
N PHE A 131 -6.95 -4.66 -10.77
CA PHE A 131 -7.72 -4.92 -9.56
C PHE A 131 -8.92 -3.99 -9.44
N SER A 132 -9.98 -4.47 -8.80
CA SER A 132 -11.16 -3.66 -8.46
C SER A 132 -11.01 -2.97 -7.10
N LEU A 133 -10.12 -3.49 -6.25
CA LEU A 133 -9.81 -2.95 -4.94
C LEU A 133 -8.30 -3.05 -4.69
N LEU A 134 -7.71 -1.97 -4.21
CA LEU A 134 -6.33 -1.96 -3.73
C LEU A 134 -6.32 -1.82 -2.21
N LEU A 135 -5.59 -2.70 -1.55
CA LEU A 135 -5.35 -2.68 -0.11
C LEU A 135 -3.86 -2.47 0.14
N LEU A 136 -3.49 -1.36 0.74
CA LEU A 136 -2.10 -0.96 0.94
C LEU A 136 -1.86 -0.75 2.44
N ASP A 137 -1.04 -1.61 3.05
CA ASP A 137 -0.69 -1.54 4.48
C ASP A 137 0.71 -0.94 4.62
N GLU A 138 0.77 0.32 5.00
CA GLU A 138 2.01 1.09 5.22
C GLU A 138 3.02 0.97 4.07
N PRO A 139 2.62 1.22 2.81
CA PRO A 139 3.42 0.91 1.63
C PRO A 139 4.69 1.75 1.49
N SER A 140 4.90 2.73 2.38
CA SER A 140 6.03 3.68 2.35
C SER A 140 6.82 3.73 3.66
N SER A 141 6.61 2.78 4.58
CA SER A 141 7.20 2.83 5.94
C SER A 141 8.74 2.84 5.97
N ALA A 142 9.40 2.25 4.98
CA ALA A 142 10.86 2.19 4.85
C ALA A 142 11.45 3.28 3.93
N LEU A 143 10.63 4.24 3.46
CA LEU A 143 11.06 5.31 2.57
C LEU A 143 11.37 6.60 3.34
N ASP A 144 12.31 7.39 2.79
CA ASP A 144 12.51 8.77 3.20
C ASP A 144 11.31 9.65 2.79
N PRO A 145 11.13 10.84 3.39
CA PRO A 145 9.95 11.67 3.15
C PRO A 145 9.71 12.06 1.68
N LEU A 146 10.77 12.27 0.89
CA LEU A 146 10.65 12.65 -0.52
C LEU A 146 10.23 11.46 -1.38
N ALA A 147 10.84 10.31 -1.16
CA ALA A 147 10.48 9.06 -1.85
C ALA A 147 9.05 8.63 -1.49
N GLU A 148 8.66 8.80 -0.23
CA GLU A 148 7.29 8.55 0.24
C GLU A 148 6.26 9.43 -0.46
N TYR A 149 6.52 10.75 -0.55
CA TYR A 149 5.64 11.68 -1.25
C TYR A 149 5.43 11.26 -2.71
N LYS A 150 6.52 10.96 -3.43
CA LYS A 150 6.46 10.49 -4.82
C LYS A 150 5.67 9.17 -4.97
N LEU A 151 5.88 8.22 -4.05
CA LEU A 151 5.15 6.96 -4.06
C LEU A 151 3.65 7.18 -3.81
N SER A 152 3.31 8.05 -2.86
CA SER A 152 1.92 8.39 -2.54
C SER A 152 1.22 9.07 -3.73
N GLU A 153 1.87 10.03 -4.39
CA GLU A 153 1.35 10.63 -5.63
C GLU A 153 1.13 9.58 -6.73
N ALA A 154 2.09 8.67 -6.92
CA ALA A 154 1.96 7.61 -7.91
C ALA A 154 0.79 6.67 -7.61
N ILE A 155 0.62 6.25 -6.35
CA ILE A 155 -0.51 5.42 -5.91
C ILE A 155 -1.83 6.18 -6.11
N LEU A 156 -1.92 7.41 -5.62
CA LEU A 156 -3.14 8.22 -5.72
C LEU A 156 -3.48 8.58 -7.17
N GLY A 157 -2.48 8.82 -8.02
CA GLY A 157 -2.66 9.09 -9.44
C GLY A 157 -3.16 7.88 -10.23
N ALA A 158 -2.61 6.70 -9.96
CA ALA A 158 -3.03 5.47 -10.63
C ALA A 158 -4.39 4.96 -10.13
N ALA A 159 -4.76 5.28 -8.90
CA ALA A 159 -6.02 4.88 -8.26
C ALA A 159 -7.25 5.69 -8.73
N ASN A 160 -7.15 6.50 -9.79
CA ASN A 160 -8.27 7.36 -10.22
C ASN A 160 -9.53 6.60 -10.65
N GLN A 161 -9.43 5.30 -10.93
CA GLN A 161 -10.58 4.45 -11.32
C GLN A 161 -10.76 3.22 -10.43
N THR A 162 -9.92 3.06 -9.39
CA THR A 162 -9.95 1.87 -8.54
C THR A 162 -10.15 2.27 -7.09
N THR A 163 -11.07 1.59 -6.40
CA THR A 163 -11.23 1.77 -4.95
C THR A 163 -9.93 1.41 -4.24
N THR A 164 -9.39 2.35 -3.47
CA THR A 164 -8.13 2.16 -2.75
C THR A 164 -8.34 2.38 -1.26
N ILE A 165 -7.90 1.43 -0.46
CA ILE A 165 -7.83 1.54 1.00
C ILE A 165 -6.35 1.58 1.37
N LEU A 166 -5.93 2.69 1.96
CA LEU A 166 -4.56 2.93 2.40
C LEU A 166 -4.50 2.97 3.92
N ILE A 167 -3.76 2.06 4.52
CA ILE A 167 -3.42 2.12 5.93
C ILE A 167 -2.09 2.86 6.05
N SER A 168 -2.05 3.92 6.85
CA SER A 168 -0.83 4.67 7.12
C SER A 168 -0.83 5.20 8.55
N HIS A 169 0.34 5.19 9.17
CA HIS A 169 0.59 5.91 10.40
C HIS A 169 1.12 7.33 10.14
N ARG A 170 1.47 7.68 8.89
CA ARG A 170 1.91 9.02 8.49
C ARG A 170 0.74 9.80 7.94
N LEU A 171 0.31 10.81 8.70
CA LEU A 171 -0.91 11.57 8.39
C LEU A 171 -0.76 12.54 7.21
N SER A 172 0.47 12.90 6.86
CA SER A 172 0.77 13.69 5.65
C SER A 172 0.35 12.98 4.37
N THR A 173 0.48 11.65 4.30
CA THR A 173 0.18 10.85 3.10
C THR A 173 -1.31 10.60 2.89
N VAL A 174 -2.11 10.72 3.94
CA VAL A 174 -3.56 10.44 3.89
C VAL A 174 -4.42 11.68 3.75
N ARG A 175 -3.80 12.88 3.77
CA ARG A 175 -4.49 14.16 3.70
C ARG A 175 -5.41 14.30 2.49
N ASP A 176 -4.97 13.77 1.35
CA ASP A 176 -5.67 13.88 0.06
C ASP A 176 -6.61 12.69 -0.23
N ALA A 177 -6.88 11.85 0.77
CA ALA A 177 -7.88 10.80 0.67
C ALA A 177 -9.31 11.40 0.68
N ASP A 178 -10.21 10.80 -0.10
CA ASP A 178 -11.63 11.23 -0.14
C ASP A 178 -12.32 11.03 1.20
N ARG A 179 -11.87 10.04 1.98
CA ARG A 179 -12.35 9.74 3.32
C ARG A 179 -11.23 9.20 4.20
N ILE A 180 -11.15 9.69 5.42
CA ILE A 180 -10.25 9.21 6.46
C ILE A 180 -11.10 8.55 7.54
N ILE A 181 -10.71 7.36 7.97
CA ILE A 181 -11.30 6.59 9.06
C ILE A 181 -10.26 6.51 10.17
N VAL A 182 -10.60 6.98 11.35
CA VAL A 182 -9.74 6.87 12.53
C VAL A 182 -10.19 5.66 13.35
N MET A 183 -9.26 4.74 13.55
CA MET A 183 -9.49 3.54 14.37
C MET A 183 -8.81 3.67 15.72
N ASP A 184 -9.50 3.21 16.75
CA ASP A 184 -9.01 3.12 18.12
C ASP A 184 -9.61 1.90 18.80
N HIS A 185 -8.76 1.06 19.44
CA HIS A 185 -9.18 -0.14 20.16
C HIS A 185 -10.18 -1.02 19.38
N GLY A 186 -9.94 -1.20 18.08
CA GLY A 186 -10.78 -2.02 17.19
C GLY A 186 -12.09 -1.37 16.76
N GLN A 187 -12.32 -0.10 17.09
CA GLN A 187 -13.53 0.65 16.75
C GLN A 187 -13.21 1.84 15.84
N ILE A 188 -14.18 2.25 15.03
CA ILE A 188 -14.12 3.50 14.28
C ILE A 188 -14.58 4.60 15.21
N CYS A 189 -13.67 5.51 15.60
CA CYS A 189 -13.99 6.63 16.47
C CYS A 189 -14.32 7.92 15.70
N GLU A 190 -13.69 8.13 14.53
CA GLU A 190 -13.94 9.31 13.69
C GLU A 190 -13.92 8.92 12.22
N SER A 191 -14.65 9.67 11.39
CA SER A 191 -14.63 9.51 9.94
C SER A 191 -15.02 10.81 9.24
N GLY A 192 -14.24 11.23 8.25
CA GLY A 192 -14.48 12.46 7.50
C GLY A 192 -13.37 12.75 6.49
N THR A 193 -13.41 13.93 5.89
CA THR A 193 -12.29 14.49 5.13
C THR A 193 -11.25 15.07 6.09
N HIS A 194 -10.02 15.28 5.61
CA HIS A 194 -8.99 15.95 6.39
C HIS A 194 -9.49 17.27 7.01
N SER A 195 -10.10 18.13 6.21
CA SER A 195 -10.59 19.45 6.68
C SER A 195 -11.66 19.30 7.75
N ALA A 196 -12.61 18.38 7.60
CA ALA A 196 -13.67 18.16 8.59
C ALA A 196 -13.10 17.64 9.92
N LEU A 197 -12.17 16.67 9.86
CA LEU A 197 -11.55 16.11 11.06
C LEU A 197 -10.64 17.11 11.78
N MET A 198 -9.93 17.97 11.04
CA MET A 198 -9.16 19.07 11.62
C MET A 198 -10.05 20.10 12.34
N GLN A 199 -11.22 20.41 11.78
CA GLN A 199 -12.19 21.32 12.41
C GLN A 199 -12.84 20.72 13.66
N ALA A 200 -13.09 19.42 13.65
CA ALA A 200 -13.67 18.70 14.80
C ALA A 200 -12.76 18.68 16.03
N LYS A 201 -11.44 18.91 15.84
CA LYS A 201 -10.41 18.92 16.91
C LYS A 201 -10.43 17.65 17.79
N GLY A 202 -10.77 16.52 17.21
CA GLY A 202 -10.80 15.22 17.87
C GLY A 202 -9.46 14.48 17.79
N LYS A 203 -9.50 13.16 17.89
CA LYS A 203 -8.32 12.28 17.89
C LYS A 203 -7.45 12.45 16.63
N TYR A 204 -8.07 12.61 15.47
CA TYR A 204 -7.32 12.89 14.23
C TYR A 204 -6.50 14.17 14.34
N TYR A 205 -7.09 15.25 14.83
CA TYR A 205 -6.43 16.53 15.01
C TYR A 205 -5.24 16.41 15.97
N GLU A 206 -5.42 15.73 17.09
CA GLU A 206 -4.35 15.52 18.09
C GLU A 206 -3.18 14.73 17.46
N MET A 207 -3.47 13.63 16.74
CA MET A 207 -2.48 12.85 16.07
C MET A 207 -1.73 13.66 15.01
N PHE A 208 -2.46 14.45 14.19
CA PHE A 208 -1.89 15.25 13.11
C PHE A 208 -0.98 16.35 13.66
N THR A 209 -1.43 17.09 14.66
CA THR A 209 -0.66 18.17 15.29
C THR A 209 0.62 17.63 15.93
N LYS A 210 0.51 16.51 16.64
CA LYS A 210 1.66 15.86 17.28
C LYS A 210 2.69 15.38 16.27
N GLN A 211 2.25 14.86 15.12
CA GLN A 211 3.18 14.49 14.05
C GLN A 211 3.83 15.73 13.41
N ALA A 212 3.06 16.79 13.14
CA ALA A 212 3.59 18.02 12.56
C ALA A 212 4.66 18.68 13.45
N GLU A 213 4.46 18.71 14.77
CA GLU A 213 5.44 19.23 15.72
C GLU A 213 6.78 18.49 15.66
N ASN A 214 6.74 17.17 15.46
CA ASN A 214 7.97 16.36 15.35
C ASN A 214 8.76 16.64 14.06
N TYR A 215 8.14 17.18 13.02
CA TYR A 215 8.82 17.61 11.80
C TYR A 215 9.44 19.01 11.89
N VAL A 216 8.87 19.89 12.74
CA VAL A 216 9.38 21.26 12.92
C VAL A 216 10.57 21.33 13.88
N LYS A 217 10.69 20.35 14.80
CA LYS A 217 11.76 20.29 15.82
C LYS A 217 13.06 19.61 15.34
N ARG A 218 13.12 19.18 14.09
CA ARG A 218 14.33 18.63 13.44
C ARG A 218 14.91 19.60 12.43
#